data_575236dc3d2cc2e914f8c11d0a8c25c4
#
_entry.id   575236dc3d2cc2e914f8c11d0a8c25c4
#
_cell.length_a   1.000
_cell.length_b   1.000
_cell.length_c   1.000
_cell.angle_alpha   90.00
_cell.angle_beta   90.00
_cell.angle_gamma   90.00
#
_symmetry.space_group_name_H-M   'P 1'
#
loop_
_entity.id
_entity.type
_entity.pdbx_description
1 polymer ?
#
loop_
_entity_poly.entity_id
_entity_poly.type
_entity_poly.pdbx_seq_one_letter_code
_entity_poly.pdbx_strand_id
1 'polypeptide(L)'
;MGDAVSKDTYTPRQRTRFRERLNAELEVFDKHLQNADFISQGTIGLELEMNLVGEDMQPKRCNVGVLEKLEETHPGEYQSEIGSFNVEMNHPPLAITGRGLEQLQEGLDERLRAVQKAAKELGSHAVMIGTLPTL
;
A
#
# COMPACT_ATOMS: atom_id res chain seq x y z
N MET A 1 6.98 0.49 -1.60
CA MET A 1 7.99 -0.60 -1.56
C MET A 1 9.35 -0.01 -1.21
N GLY A 2 10.05 -0.53 -0.21
CA GLY A 2 11.39 -0.06 0.20
C GLY A 2 12.50 -0.60 -0.69
N ASP A 3 13.63 0.11 -0.72
CA ASP A 3 14.83 -0.36 -1.44
C ASP A 3 15.46 -1.56 -0.76
N ALA A 4 15.98 -2.49 -1.54
CA ALA A 4 16.69 -3.65 -1.02
C ALA A 4 17.97 -3.23 -0.27
N VAL A 5 18.12 -3.68 0.97
CA VAL A 5 19.32 -3.45 1.77
C VAL A 5 20.42 -4.41 1.30
N SER A 6 21.46 -3.85 0.67
CA SER A 6 22.56 -4.64 0.10
C SER A 6 23.62 -5.08 1.11
N LYS A 7 23.53 -4.61 2.38
CA LYS A 7 24.49 -4.89 3.46
C LYS A 7 23.79 -5.07 4.79
N ASP A 8 24.20 -6.07 5.51
CA ASP A 8 23.76 -6.39 6.88
C ASP A 8 24.68 -5.78 7.97
N THR A 9 25.87 -5.33 7.58
CA THR A 9 26.87 -4.78 8.50
C THR A 9 27.42 -3.43 8.03
N TYR A 10 27.71 -2.53 8.99
CA TYR A 10 28.24 -1.20 8.74
C TYR A 10 29.49 -0.96 9.58
N THR A 11 30.51 -0.35 8.97
CA THR A 11 31.73 0.06 9.67
C THR A 11 31.46 1.22 10.66
N PRO A 12 32.32 1.41 11.69
CA PRO A 12 32.19 2.54 12.61
C PRO A 12 32.14 3.91 11.88
N ARG A 13 32.96 4.10 10.83
CA ARG A 13 32.95 5.33 10.02
C ARG A 13 31.62 5.56 9.31
N GLN A 14 31.01 4.51 8.76
CA GLN A 14 29.68 4.63 8.12
C GLN A 14 28.61 4.99 9.13
N ARG A 15 28.63 4.41 10.34
CA ARG A 15 27.70 4.76 11.44
C ARG A 15 27.88 6.19 11.92
N THR A 16 29.11 6.69 12.01
CA THR A 16 29.39 8.09 12.36
C THR A 16 28.82 9.04 11.30
N ARG A 17 29.13 8.80 10.02
CA ARG A 17 28.60 9.61 8.92
C ARG A 17 27.07 9.61 8.85
N PHE A 18 26.43 8.46 9.12
CA PHE A 18 24.97 8.37 9.19
C PHE A 18 24.41 9.26 10.30
N ARG A 19 25.00 9.22 11.51
CA ARG A 19 24.56 10.07 12.64
C ARG A 19 24.75 11.55 12.36
N GLU A 20 25.87 11.94 11.78
CA GLU A 20 26.12 13.33 11.40
C GLU A 20 25.06 13.84 10.41
N ARG A 21 24.76 13.03 9.40
CA ARG A 21 23.71 13.35 8.42
C ARG A 21 22.33 13.38 9.05
N LEU A 22 21.99 12.41 9.88
CA LEU A 22 20.72 12.37 10.60
C LEU A 22 20.52 13.61 11.47
N ASN A 23 21.52 14.03 12.21
CA ASN A 23 21.44 15.23 13.04
C ASN A 23 21.22 16.49 12.19
N ALA A 24 21.92 16.63 11.07
CA ALA A 24 21.73 17.76 10.15
C ALA A 24 20.30 17.76 9.54
N GLU A 25 19.78 16.59 9.18
CA GLU A 25 18.41 16.44 8.66
C GLU A 25 17.35 16.73 9.74
N LEU A 26 17.60 16.36 11.01
CA LEU A 26 16.72 16.69 12.14
C LEU A 26 16.64 18.19 12.38
N GLU A 27 17.74 18.93 12.25
CA GLU A 27 17.71 20.41 12.36
C GLU A 27 16.86 21.05 11.25
N VAL A 28 16.93 20.51 10.03
CA VAL A 28 16.10 20.98 8.90
C VAL A 28 14.62 20.65 9.17
N PHE A 29 14.35 19.46 9.67
CA PHE A 29 12.99 19.01 10.00
C PHE A 29 12.38 19.87 11.13
N ASP A 30 13.14 20.14 12.18
CA ASP A 30 12.69 21.01 13.29
C ASP A 30 12.30 22.41 12.78
N LYS A 31 13.16 23.02 11.95
CA LYS A 31 12.83 24.31 11.31
C LYS A 31 11.58 24.25 10.44
N HIS A 32 11.40 23.13 9.72
CA HIS A 32 10.20 22.91 8.91
C HIS A 32 8.95 22.85 9.79
N LEU A 33 8.98 22.09 10.89
CA LEU A 33 7.87 21.99 11.82
C LEU A 33 7.50 23.34 12.48
N GLN A 34 8.49 24.16 12.79
CA GLN A 34 8.28 25.50 13.37
C GLN A 34 7.58 26.48 12.41
N ASN A 35 7.75 26.27 11.09
CA ASN A 35 7.22 27.15 10.04
C ASN A 35 6.13 26.52 9.18
N ALA A 36 5.75 25.27 9.47
CA ALA A 36 4.75 24.57 8.68
C ALA A 36 3.32 25.05 9.02
N ASP A 37 2.58 25.42 7.98
CA ASP A 37 1.13 25.57 8.08
C ASP A 37 0.48 24.19 7.99
N PHE A 38 0.13 23.62 9.14
CA PHE A 38 -0.60 22.36 9.17
C PHE A 38 -2.06 22.59 8.77
N ILE A 39 -2.55 21.73 7.86
CA ILE A 39 -3.94 21.78 7.40
C ILE A 39 -4.87 21.60 8.61
N SER A 40 -5.83 22.51 8.74
CA SER A 40 -6.82 22.45 9.82
C SER A 40 -7.87 21.35 9.61
N GLN A 41 -8.03 20.86 8.37
CA GLN A 41 -8.93 19.76 8.02
C GLN A 41 -8.13 18.54 7.64
N GLY A 42 -8.27 17.46 8.43
CA GLY A 42 -7.63 16.19 8.16
C GLY A 42 -8.24 15.48 6.94
N THR A 43 -7.42 14.68 6.29
CA THR A 43 -7.85 13.71 5.28
C THR A 43 -7.64 12.30 5.80
N ILE A 44 -8.40 11.34 5.29
CA ILE A 44 -8.24 9.91 5.51
C ILE A 44 -8.04 9.22 4.17
N GLY A 45 -7.00 8.41 4.05
CA GLY A 45 -6.80 7.46 2.98
C GLY A 45 -6.83 6.04 3.55
N LEU A 46 -6.88 5.04 2.68
CA LEU A 46 -6.89 3.64 3.08
C LEU A 46 -6.09 2.83 2.07
N GLU A 47 -5.23 1.97 2.60
CA GLU A 47 -4.53 0.91 1.86
C GLU A 47 -5.06 -0.43 2.35
N LEU A 48 -5.35 -1.34 1.43
CA LEU A 48 -5.87 -2.65 1.74
C LEU A 48 -5.12 -3.72 0.96
N GLU A 49 -4.42 -4.57 1.69
CA GLU A 49 -3.72 -5.73 1.13
C GLU A 49 -4.65 -6.95 1.04
N MET A 50 -4.57 -7.64 -0.08
CA MET A 50 -5.33 -8.85 -0.36
C MET A 50 -4.42 -9.95 -0.88
N ASN A 51 -4.78 -11.19 -0.56
CA ASN A 51 -4.11 -12.37 -1.08
C ASN A 51 -4.95 -13.00 -2.19
N LEU A 52 -4.31 -13.39 -3.29
CA LEU A 52 -4.91 -14.14 -4.38
C LEU A 52 -4.76 -15.64 -4.12
N VAL A 53 -5.88 -16.34 -4.05
CA VAL A 53 -5.90 -17.79 -3.81
C VAL A 53 -6.64 -18.52 -4.93
N GLY A 54 -6.25 -19.76 -5.19
CA GLY A 54 -6.97 -20.68 -6.08
C GLY A 54 -8.19 -21.31 -5.40
N GLU A 55 -8.89 -22.19 -6.12
CA GLU A 55 -10.03 -22.98 -5.61
C GLU A 55 -9.62 -23.91 -4.44
N ASP A 56 -8.37 -24.29 -4.38
CA ASP A 56 -7.77 -25.09 -3.30
C ASP A 56 -7.34 -24.25 -2.09
N MET A 57 -7.62 -22.94 -2.12
CA MET A 57 -7.21 -21.96 -1.11
C MET A 57 -5.68 -21.80 -0.95
N GLN A 58 -4.89 -22.29 -1.92
CA GLN A 58 -3.45 -22.07 -1.95
C GLN A 58 -3.11 -20.74 -2.64
N PRO A 59 -1.96 -20.11 -2.31
CA PRO A 59 -1.52 -18.87 -2.95
C PRO A 59 -1.42 -19.02 -4.47
N LYS A 60 -2.11 -18.16 -5.21
CA LYS A 60 -2.08 -18.16 -6.68
C LYS A 60 -1.29 -16.98 -7.22
N ARG A 61 -0.17 -17.27 -7.89
CA ARG A 61 0.77 -16.30 -8.46
C ARG A 61 0.22 -15.67 -9.75
N CYS A 62 -0.76 -14.79 -9.63
CA CYS A 62 -1.41 -14.14 -10.78
C CYS A 62 -1.63 -12.63 -10.61
N ASN A 63 -0.93 -11.99 -9.67
CA ASN A 63 -1.11 -10.56 -9.38
C ASN A 63 -0.85 -9.69 -10.61
N VAL A 64 0.14 -9.97 -11.44
CA VAL A 64 0.42 -9.20 -12.66
C VAL A 64 -0.81 -9.14 -13.57
N GLY A 65 -1.41 -10.29 -13.89
CA GLY A 65 -2.60 -10.33 -14.75
C GLY A 65 -3.83 -9.67 -14.12
N VAL A 66 -3.97 -9.74 -12.78
CA VAL A 66 -5.03 -9.03 -12.05
C VAL A 66 -4.82 -7.52 -12.15
N LEU A 67 -3.58 -7.04 -11.92
CA LEU A 67 -3.24 -5.63 -11.99
C LEU A 67 -3.41 -5.04 -13.40
N GLU A 68 -3.03 -5.78 -14.45
CA GLU A 68 -3.24 -5.37 -15.84
C GLU A 68 -4.73 -5.10 -16.13
N LYS A 69 -5.63 -5.96 -15.65
CA LYS A 69 -7.08 -5.76 -15.79
C LYS A 69 -7.62 -4.58 -14.98
N LEU A 70 -7.08 -4.37 -13.80
CA LEU A 70 -7.48 -3.27 -12.93
C LEU A 70 -6.99 -1.92 -13.45
N GLU A 71 -5.81 -1.87 -14.06
CA GLU A 71 -5.26 -0.65 -14.66
C GLU A 71 -6.16 -0.08 -15.76
N GLU A 72 -6.91 -0.94 -16.48
CA GLU A 72 -7.86 -0.49 -17.52
C GLU A 72 -9.04 0.31 -16.94
N THR A 73 -9.45 0.03 -15.70
CA THR A 73 -10.66 0.62 -15.09
C THR A 73 -10.38 1.52 -13.89
N HIS A 74 -9.28 1.28 -13.20
CA HIS A 74 -8.85 1.98 -11.97
C HIS A 74 -7.35 2.28 -12.04
N PRO A 75 -6.89 3.13 -12.97
CA PRO A 75 -5.49 3.36 -13.21
C PRO A 75 -4.78 3.94 -11.98
N GLY A 76 -3.67 3.29 -11.57
CA GLY A 76 -2.84 3.71 -10.46
C GLY A 76 -3.42 3.45 -9.06
N GLU A 77 -4.60 2.81 -8.93
CA GLU A 77 -5.24 2.55 -7.64
C GLU A 77 -4.87 1.20 -7.03
N TYR A 78 -4.17 0.35 -7.78
CA TYR A 78 -3.70 -0.95 -7.32
C TYR A 78 -2.24 -1.15 -7.63
N GLN A 79 -1.54 -1.86 -6.75
CA GLN A 79 -0.13 -2.20 -6.96
C GLN A 79 0.22 -3.59 -6.45
N SER A 80 1.39 -4.07 -6.88
CA SER A 80 1.93 -5.33 -6.37
C SER A 80 2.60 -5.13 -5.02
N GLU A 81 2.40 -6.09 -4.14
CA GLU A 81 3.15 -6.24 -2.91
C GLU A 81 4.30 -7.25 -3.04
N ILE A 82 4.89 -7.68 -1.92
CA ILE A 82 6.09 -8.54 -1.86
C ILE A 82 5.89 -9.86 -2.60
N GLY A 83 4.69 -10.46 -2.45
CA GLY A 83 4.39 -11.76 -3.05
C GLY A 83 3.71 -11.63 -4.42
N SER A 84 4.02 -12.53 -5.35
CA SER A 84 3.33 -12.63 -6.65
C SER A 84 1.84 -13.04 -6.55
N PHE A 85 1.35 -13.25 -5.36
CA PHE A 85 -0.03 -13.52 -4.99
C PHE A 85 -0.67 -12.40 -4.15
N ASN A 86 0.04 -11.28 -3.94
CA ASN A 86 -0.50 -10.13 -3.21
C ASN A 86 -0.88 -9.00 -4.17
N VAL A 87 -1.96 -8.32 -3.83
CA VAL A 87 -2.42 -7.08 -4.47
C VAL A 87 -2.77 -6.10 -3.37
N GLU A 88 -2.25 -4.89 -3.46
CA GLU A 88 -2.62 -3.76 -2.62
C GLU A 88 -3.57 -2.84 -3.38
N MET A 89 -4.61 -2.39 -2.71
CA MET A 89 -5.55 -1.39 -3.18
C MET A 89 -5.34 -0.09 -2.40
N ASN A 90 -5.20 1.02 -3.13
CA ASN A 90 -5.05 2.36 -2.58
C ASN A 90 -6.32 3.18 -2.81
N HIS A 91 -6.99 3.59 -1.74
CA HIS A 91 -8.09 4.53 -1.82
C HIS A 91 -7.58 5.96 -1.73
N PRO A 92 -7.91 6.86 -2.68
CA PRO A 92 -7.51 8.26 -2.61
C PRO A 92 -7.94 8.93 -1.31
N PRO A 93 -7.14 9.88 -0.77
CA PRO A 93 -7.49 10.57 0.45
C PRO A 93 -8.78 11.38 0.31
N LEU A 94 -9.67 11.27 1.29
CA LEU A 94 -10.92 12.02 1.40
C LEU A 94 -10.90 12.92 2.63
N ALA A 95 -11.66 14.02 2.59
CA ALA A 95 -11.84 14.84 3.77
C ALA A 95 -12.57 14.04 4.87
N ILE A 96 -12.06 14.08 6.10
CA ILE A 96 -12.63 13.33 7.24
C ILE A 96 -13.96 13.94 7.75
N THR A 97 -14.39 15.05 7.17
CA THR A 97 -15.60 15.80 7.55
C THR A 97 -16.78 15.50 6.65
N GLY A 98 -17.99 15.84 7.11
CA GLY A 98 -19.23 15.64 6.34
C GLY A 98 -19.49 14.17 6.04
N ARG A 99 -19.61 13.82 4.76
CA ARG A 99 -19.85 12.46 4.27
C ARG A 99 -18.56 11.67 3.92
N GLY A 100 -17.38 12.13 4.36
CA GLY A 100 -16.11 11.54 3.98
C GLY A 100 -15.99 10.04 4.27
N LEU A 101 -16.44 9.58 5.44
CA LEU A 101 -16.41 8.15 5.79
C LEU A 101 -17.40 7.31 4.97
N GLU A 102 -18.57 7.86 4.63
CA GLU A 102 -19.54 7.20 3.76
C GLU A 102 -18.98 7.06 2.33
N GLN A 103 -18.35 8.11 1.80
CA GLN A 103 -17.69 8.08 0.51
C GLN A 103 -16.50 7.11 0.49
N LEU A 104 -15.74 7.02 1.59
CA LEU A 104 -14.66 6.04 1.75
C LEU A 104 -15.21 4.62 1.65
N GLN A 105 -16.31 4.33 2.34
CA GLN A 105 -16.95 3.02 2.29
C GLN A 105 -17.47 2.69 0.89
N GLU A 106 -18.19 3.63 0.25
CA GLU A 106 -18.69 3.44 -1.12
C GLU A 106 -17.55 3.15 -2.11
N GLY A 107 -16.46 3.91 -2.02
CA GLY A 107 -15.27 3.73 -2.85
C GLY A 107 -14.53 2.42 -2.56
N LEU A 108 -14.47 1.99 -1.29
CA LEU A 108 -13.92 0.70 -0.89
C LEU A 108 -14.72 -0.46 -1.49
N ASP A 109 -16.05 -0.41 -1.37
CA ASP A 109 -16.95 -1.43 -1.90
C ASP A 109 -16.85 -1.56 -3.43
N GLU A 110 -16.69 -0.45 -4.14
CA GLU A 110 -16.49 -0.44 -5.58
C GLU A 110 -15.18 -1.15 -5.97
N ARG A 111 -14.09 -0.76 -5.32
CA ARG A 111 -12.76 -1.32 -5.59
C ARG A 111 -12.65 -2.79 -5.21
N LEU A 112 -13.27 -3.20 -4.11
CA LEU A 112 -13.34 -4.62 -3.74
C LEU A 112 -14.08 -5.43 -4.80
N ARG A 113 -15.17 -4.93 -5.35
CA ARG A 113 -15.89 -5.60 -6.45
C ARG A 113 -15.02 -5.69 -7.71
N ALA A 114 -14.24 -4.65 -8.02
CA ALA A 114 -13.36 -4.64 -9.18
C ALA A 114 -12.26 -5.71 -9.06
N VAL A 115 -11.56 -5.78 -7.93
CA VAL A 115 -10.50 -6.78 -7.73
C VAL A 115 -11.05 -8.20 -7.67
N GLN A 116 -12.22 -8.42 -7.05
CA GLN A 116 -12.90 -9.72 -7.05
C GLN A 116 -13.23 -10.19 -8.47
N LYS A 117 -13.74 -9.29 -9.31
CA LYS A 117 -14.04 -9.58 -10.71
C LYS A 117 -12.77 -9.93 -11.49
N ALA A 118 -11.73 -9.09 -11.40
CA ALA A 118 -10.46 -9.30 -12.09
C ALA A 118 -9.79 -10.63 -11.67
N ALA A 119 -9.78 -10.93 -10.36
CA ALA A 119 -9.27 -12.19 -9.83
C ALA A 119 -10.05 -13.39 -10.36
N LYS A 120 -11.37 -13.34 -10.36
CA LYS A 120 -12.25 -14.41 -10.85
C LYS A 120 -12.02 -14.75 -12.32
N GLU A 121 -11.78 -13.75 -13.17
CA GLU A 121 -11.47 -13.95 -14.59
C GLU A 121 -10.15 -14.72 -14.82
N LEU A 122 -9.25 -14.71 -13.83
CA LEU A 122 -8.01 -15.50 -13.81
C LEU A 122 -8.11 -16.77 -12.97
N GLY A 123 -9.34 -17.18 -12.59
CA GLY A 123 -9.60 -18.37 -11.79
C GLY A 123 -9.01 -18.27 -10.39
N SER A 124 -9.03 -17.09 -9.78
CA SER A 124 -8.58 -16.85 -8.42
C SER A 124 -9.62 -16.08 -7.62
N HIS A 125 -9.41 -16.00 -6.31
CA HIS A 125 -10.22 -15.23 -5.38
C HIS A 125 -9.30 -14.25 -4.62
N ALA A 126 -9.71 -12.99 -4.47
CA ALA A 126 -9.03 -12.06 -3.61
C ALA A 126 -9.59 -12.20 -2.18
N VAL A 127 -8.74 -12.51 -1.20
CA VAL A 127 -9.13 -12.70 0.20
C VAL A 127 -8.44 -11.68 1.10
N MET A 128 -9.22 -11.09 2.01
CA MET A 128 -8.76 -10.12 3.00
C MET A 128 -8.43 -10.84 4.30
N ILE A 129 -7.19 -11.27 4.42
CA ILE A 129 -6.64 -11.85 5.66
C ILE A 129 -5.21 -11.31 5.82
N GLY A 130 -4.78 -11.10 7.06
CA GLY A 130 -3.45 -10.54 7.33
C GLY A 130 -2.34 -11.44 6.79
N THR A 131 -2.12 -12.58 7.41
CA THR A 131 -1.16 -13.58 6.93
C THR A 131 -1.90 -14.80 6.39
N LEU A 132 -1.54 -15.22 5.18
CA LEU A 132 -2.16 -16.41 4.57
C LEU A 132 -1.67 -17.68 5.30
N PRO A 133 -2.55 -18.46 5.94
CA PRO A 133 -2.14 -19.60 6.78
C PRO A 133 -1.62 -20.80 5.96
N THR A 134 -1.75 -20.73 4.64
CA THR A 134 -1.27 -21.76 3.70
C THR A 134 0.07 -21.43 3.04
N LEU A 135 0.74 -20.37 3.50
CA LEU A 135 2.11 -20.04 3.10
C LEU A 135 3.13 -21.01 3.68
#